data_5ffb07fa733e4b8f214fa5083e149e50
#
_entry.id   5ffb07fa733e4b8f214fa5083e149e50
#
_cell.length_a   1.000
_cell.length_b   1.000
_cell.length_c   1.000
_cell.angle_alpha   90.00
_cell.angle_beta   90.00
_cell.angle_gamma   90.00
#
_symmetry.space_group_name_H-M   'P 1'
#
loop_
_entity.id
_entity.type
_entity.pdbx_description
1 polymer ?
#
loop_
_entity_poly.entity_id
_entity_poly.type
_entity_poly.pdbx_seq_one_letter_code
_entity_poly.pdbx_strand_id
1 'polypeptide(L)'
;MIETHHFSFLREFIKTETGIVLRDDQLDFAAKRLKPLCRQHELLDTGALLSKAQSSEEIQLRREVLEVILENETIFFKGFEAFKFLRDDLIPKFNEGPSGAKKKLRIWCAACGAGQDPYSLSIFIKDGIPQLAHWQIEIIATDLSQNAIKRATKGEFNQLEVSRGLPAKLLIRHFSRSGMNWVVNENLKDNLSFLKHNLIEDWDSLGTFDLIILRDVLNYFPDEVRETISKKLIAHLNPGGFVLVGSNEDIQGLELLESAPVTCFQHSSVMKQPSSRSPEAEAPPSPLDNIDAHLETIQEALGQLDGESFND
;
A
#
# COMPACT_ATOMS: atom_id res chain seq x y z
N MET A 1 -3.65 -29.11 -12.35
CA MET A 1 -2.24 -28.66 -12.10
C MET A 1 -1.84 -27.88 -13.33
N ILE A 2 -1.13 -26.77 -13.18
CA ILE A 2 -0.60 -26.02 -14.34
C ILE A 2 0.64 -26.79 -14.85
N GLU A 3 0.69 -27.08 -16.15
CA GLU A 3 1.87 -27.69 -16.76
C GLU A 3 3.00 -26.67 -16.91
N THR A 4 4.25 -27.14 -16.93
CA THR A 4 5.45 -26.28 -16.95
C THR A 4 5.43 -25.23 -18.07
N HIS A 5 5.01 -25.61 -19.26
CA HIS A 5 4.96 -24.70 -20.40
C HIS A 5 3.90 -23.59 -20.25
N HIS A 6 2.73 -23.91 -19.66
CA HIS A 6 1.70 -22.93 -19.35
C HIS A 6 2.15 -21.96 -18.24
N PHE A 7 2.90 -22.46 -17.24
CA PHE A 7 3.46 -21.59 -16.21
C PHE A 7 4.56 -20.69 -16.76
N SER A 8 5.38 -21.19 -17.67
CA SER A 8 6.41 -20.37 -18.36
C SER A 8 5.75 -19.26 -19.19
N PHE A 9 4.67 -19.56 -19.90
CA PHE A 9 3.89 -18.54 -20.59
C PHE A 9 3.32 -17.50 -19.61
N LEU A 10 2.66 -17.94 -18.53
CA LEU A 10 2.09 -17.06 -17.52
C LEU A 10 3.15 -16.12 -16.93
N ARG A 11 4.32 -16.66 -16.58
CA ARG A 11 5.45 -15.91 -16.03
C ARG A 11 5.93 -14.82 -17.00
N GLU A 12 6.17 -15.17 -18.25
CA GLU A 12 6.62 -14.21 -19.25
C GLU A 12 5.56 -13.16 -19.54
N PHE A 13 4.30 -13.56 -19.61
CA PHE A 13 3.18 -12.66 -19.80
C PHE A 13 3.08 -11.64 -18.64
N ILE A 14 3.08 -12.09 -17.38
CA ILE A 14 3.06 -11.22 -16.21
C ILE A 14 4.27 -10.27 -16.22
N LYS A 15 5.48 -10.81 -16.47
CA LYS A 15 6.70 -10.01 -16.52
C LYS A 15 6.63 -8.91 -17.58
N THR A 16 6.16 -9.22 -18.77
CA THR A 16 6.08 -8.27 -19.88
C THR A 16 5.09 -7.14 -19.57
N GLU A 17 3.93 -7.47 -19.01
CA GLU A 17 2.87 -6.49 -18.76
C GLU A 17 3.12 -5.65 -17.49
N THR A 18 3.86 -6.19 -16.52
CA THR A 18 3.90 -5.62 -15.16
C THR A 18 5.31 -5.39 -14.62
N GLY A 19 6.32 -6.01 -15.21
CA GLY A 19 7.68 -6.09 -14.65
C GLY A 19 7.83 -7.10 -13.50
N ILE A 20 6.74 -7.66 -12.98
CA ILE A 20 6.72 -8.61 -11.86
C ILE A 20 7.17 -9.99 -12.34
N VAL A 21 7.98 -10.68 -11.54
CA VAL A 21 8.43 -12.04 -11.84
C VAL A 21 7.80 -13.02 -10.85
N LEU A 22 7.02 -13.97 -11.39
CA LEU A 22 6.50 -15.10 -10.61
C LEU A 22 7.63 -16.10 -10.35
N ARG A 23 7.84 -16.48 -9.08
CA ARG A 23 8.81 -17.51 -8.67
C ARG A 23 8.23 -18.91 -8.89
N ASP A 24 9.11 -19.91 -8.93
CA ASP A 24 8.70 -21.31 -9.15
C ASP A 24 7.80 -21.84 -8.02
N ASP A 25 7.99 -21.39 -6.80
CA ASP A 25 7.16 -21.73 -5.63
C ASP A 25 5.73 -21.14 -5.70
N GLN A 26 5.45 -20.23 -6.62
CA GLN A 26 4.14 -19.60 -6.80
C GLN A 26 3.23 -20.30 -7.83
N LEU A 27 3.66 -21.42 -8.38
CA LEU A 27 2.86 -22.19 -9.35
C LEU A 27 1.50 -22.63 -8.77
N ASP A 28 1.48 -23.20 -7.56
CA ASP A 28 0.25 -23.62 -6.90
C ASP A 28 -0.65 -22.45 -6.51
N PHE A 29 -0.06 -21.36 -6.11
CA PHE A 29 -0.77 -20.10 -5.86
C PHE A 29 -1.47 -19.60 -7.13
N ALA A 30 -0.76 -19.50 -8.25
CA ALA A 30 -1.32 -19.10 -9.53
C ALA A 30 -2.45 -20.05 -9.98
N ALA A 31 -2.23 -21.37 -9.84
CA ALA A 31 -3.24 -22.37 -10.16
C ALA A 31 -4.53 -22.20 -9.36
N LYS A 32 -4.41 -21.94 -8.05
CA LYS A 32 -5.58 -21.72 -7.18
C LYS A 32 -6.34 -20.47 -7.57
N ARG A 33 -5.64 -19.38 -7.87
CA ARG A 33 -6.24 -18.09 -8.24
C ARG A 33 -6.95 -18.13 -9.58
N LEU A 34 -6.44 -18.88 -10.55
CA LEU A 34 -7.06 -19.00 -11.88
C LEU A 34 -8.30 -19.89 -11.92
N LYS A 35 -8.53 -20.77 -10.93
CA LYS A 35 -9.69 -21.67 -10.92
C LYS A 35 -11.06 -20.97 -11.03
N PRO A 36 -11.35 -19.88 -10.31
CA PRO A 36 -12.62 -19.18 -10.47
C PRO A 36 -12.81 -18.66 -11.90
N LEU A 37 -11.74 -18.19 -12.54
CA LEU A 37 -11.76 -17.69 -13.91
C LEU A 37 -12.04 -18.81 -14.93
N CYS A 38 -11.50 -20.03 -14.69
CA CYS A 38 -11.85 -21.20 -15.52
C CYS A 38 -13.36 -21.47 -15.49
N ARG A 39 -13.98 -21.40 -14.32
CA ARG A 39 -15.44 -21.60 -14.17
C ARG A 39 -16.24 -20.52 -14.88
N GLN A 40 -15.82 -19.27 -14.74
CA GLN A 40 -16.47 -18.12 -15.38
C GLN A 40 -16.48 -18.23 -16.91
N HIS A 41 -15.39 -18.76 -17.49
CA HIS A 41 -15.24 -18.94 -18.95
C HIS A 41 -15.62 -20.35 -19.44
N GLU A 42 -16.22 -21.18 -18.58
CA GLU A 42 -16.62 -22.56 -18.90
C GLU A 42 -15.47 -23.41 -19.47
N LEU A 43 -14.24 -23.18 -18.99
CA LEU A 43 -13.04 -23.89 -19.40
C LEU A 43 -12.73 -25.06 -18.43
N LEU A 44 -12.24 -26.15 -18.99
CA LEU A 44 -12.02 -27.42 -18.28
C LEU A 44 -11.05 -27.22 -17.08
N ASP A 45 -9.96 -26.54 -17.31
CA ASP A 45 -8.90 -26.35 -16.32
C ASP A 45 -8.04 -25.09 -16.61
N THR A 46 -7.04 -24.88 -15.77
CA THR A 46 -6.11 -23.76 -15.90
C THR A 46 -5.20 -23.86 -17.13
N GLY A 47 -4.94 -25.07 -17.63
CA GLY A 47 -4.19 -25.29 -18.87
C GLY A 47 -4.98 -24.77 -20.08
N ALA A 48 -6.26 -25.15 -20.19
CA ALA A 48 -7.15 -24.66 -21.24
C ALA A 48 -7.31 -23.12 -21.19
N LEU A 49 -7.41 -22.54 -19.97
CA LEU A 49 -7.46 -21.10 -19.78
C LEU A 49 -6.20 -20.40 -20.31
N LEU A 50 -5.02 -20.89 -19.91
CA LEU A 50 -3.75 -20.31 -20.30
C LEU A 50 -3.44 -20.52 -21.77
N SER A 51 -3.81 -21.69 -22.36
CA SER A 51 -3.73 -21.91 -23.79
C SER A 51 -4.55 -20.90 -24.58
N LYS A 52 -5.76 -20.60 -24.14
CA LYS A 52 -6.61 -19.57 -24.77
C LYS A 52 -6.02 -18.18 -24.60
N ALA A 53 -5.48 -17.86 -23.42
CA ALA A 53 -4.85 -16.57 -23.13
C ALA A 53 -3.51 -16.34 -23.88
N GLN A 54 -2.93 -17.35 -24.53
CA GLN A 54 -1.78 -17.19 -25.42
C GLN A 54 -2.11 -16.37 -26.66
N SER A 55 -3.34 -16.41 -27.12
CA SER A 55 -3.77 -15.58 -28.25
C SER A 55 -3.80 -14.10 -27.84
N SER A 56 -3.16 -13.26 -28.64
CA SER A 56 -3.21 -11.79 -28.46
C SER A 56 -4.61 -11.21 -28.72
N GLU A 57 -5.49 -11.94 -29.40
CA GLU A 57 -6.87 -11.54 -29.67
C GLU A 57 -7.77 -11.65 -28.43
N GLU A 58 -7.39 -12.47 -27.45
CA GLU A 58 -8.11 -12.68 -26.20
C GLU A 58 -7.82 -11.57 -25.16
N ILE A 59 -7.95 -10.32 -25.57
CA ILE A 59 -7.57 -9.14 -24.78
C ILE A 59 -8.26 -9.13 -23.41
N GLN A 60 -9.56 -9.44 -23.39
CA GLN A 60 -10.33 -9.41 -22.14
C GLN A 60 -9.90 -10.53 -21.19
N LEU A 61 -9.70 -11.75 -21.68
CA LEU A 61 -9.24 -12.88 -20.90
C LEU A 61 -7.84 -12.64 -20.34
N ARG A 62 -6.92 -12.10 -21.13
CA ARG A 62 -5.57 -11.73 -20.69
C ARG A 62 -5.61 -10.71 -19.56
N ARG A 63 -6.47 -9.69 -19.67
CA ARG A 63 -6.69 -8.70 -18.61
C ARG A 63 -7.21 -9.35 -17.33
N GLU A 64 -8.19 -10.23 -17.42
CA GLU A 64 -8.76 -10.94 -16.27
C GLU A 64 -7.74 -11.86 -15.60
N VAL A 65 -6.88 -12.53 -16.37
CA VAL A 65 -5.75 -13.32 -15.84
C VAL A 65 -4.79 -12.42 -15.04
N LEU A 66 -4.43 -11.25 -15.56
CA LEU A 66 -3.60 -10.26 -14.83
C LEU A 66 -4.27 -9.84 -13.53
N GLU A 67 -5.52 -9.40 -13.58
CA GLU A 67 -6.27 -8.92 -12.41
C GLU A 67 -6.30 -9.98 -11.29
N VAL A 68 -6.58 -11.23 -11.64
CA VAL A 68 -6.67 -12.33 -10.68
C VAL A 68 -5.30 -12.69 -10.06
N ILE A 69 -4.24 -12.66 -10.85
CA ILE A 69 -2.89 -12.98 -10.36
C ILE A 69 -2.34 -11.85 -9.47
N LEU A 70 -2.64 -10.59 -9.83
CA LEU A 70 -2.14 -9.40 -9.14
C LEU A 70 -2.99 -9.03 -7.90
N GLU A 71 -4.15 -9.65 -7.72
CA GLU A 71 -4.98 -9.38 -6.55
C GLU A 71 -4.22 -9.68 -5.26
N ASN A 72 -3.97 -8.67 -4.45
CA ASN A 72 -3.35 -8.81 -3.15
C ASN A 72 -4.34 -8.50 -2.03
N GLU A 73 -4.33 -9.34 -1.01
CA GLU A 73 -5.02 -9.03 0.22
C GLU A 73 -4.21 -7.99 1.01
N THR A 74 -4.85 -6.89 1.35
CA THR A 74 -4.30 -5.89 2.25
C THR A 74 -5.16 -5.82 3.51
N ILE A 75 -4.61 -5.29 4.59
CA ILE A 75 -5.32 -5.11 5.86
C ILE A 75 -5.25 -3.66 6.29
N PHE A 76 -6.24 -3.21 7.04
CA PHE A 76 -6.22 -1.88 7.64
C PHE A 76 -5.09 -1.75 8.67
N PHE A 77 -4.46 -0.58 8.75
CA PHE A 77 -3.39 -0.26 9.69
C PHE A 77 -2.22 -1.27 9.71
N LYS A 78 -1.91 -1.89 8.56
CA LYS A 78 -0.77 -2.82 8.43
C LYS A 78 0.52 -2.14 8.87
N GLY A 79 1.24 -2.78 9.83
CA GLY A 79 2.49 -2.22 10.34
C GLY A 79 2.27 -0.88 11.04
N PHE A 80 1.51 -0.89 12.14
CA PHE A 80 1.11 0.31 12.88
C PHE A 80 2.29 1.19 13.33
N GLU A 81 3.48 0.61 13.52
CA GLU A 81 4.71 1.36 13.81
C GLU A 81 5.05 2.40 12.73
N ALA A 82 4.68 2.14 11.46
CA ALA A 82 4.86 3.12 10.40
C ALA A 82 3.99 4.37 10.59
N PHE A 83 2.78 4.20 11.12
CA PHE A 83 1.88 5.31 11.43
C PHE A 83 2.35 6.10 12.65
N LYS A 84 2.82 5.43 13.70
CA LYS A 84 3.46 6.09 14.84
C LYS A 84 4.67 6.90 14.39
N PHE A 85 5.58 6.29 13.64
CA PHE A 85 6.76 6.93 13.10
C PHE A 85 6.41 8.14 12.21
N LEU A 86 5.36 8.05 11.38
CA LEU A 86 4.85 9.18 10.63
C LEU A 86 4.47 10.34 11.56
N ARG A 87 3.69 10.08 12.62
CA ARG A 87 3.25 11.11 13.58
C ARG A 87 4.39 11.73 14.39
N ASP A 88 5.23 10.88 14.96
CA ASP A 88 6.17 11.25 16.01
C ASP A 88 7.50 11.77 15.46
N ASP A 89 7.90 11.30 14.27
CA ASP A 89 9.19 11.62 13.67
C ASP A 89 9.08 12.40 12.35
N LEU A 90 8.22 11.96 11.41
CA LEU A 90 8.19 12.58 10.09
C LEU A 90 7.38 13.88 10.06
N ILE A 91 6.24 13.94 10.74
CA ILE A 91 5.42 15.17 10.76
C ILE A 91 6.19 16.36 11.38
N PRO A 92 6.93 16.25 12.49
CA PRO A 92 7.80 17.30 12.97
C PRO A 92 8.82 17.78 11.91
N LYS A 93 9.49 16.83 11.22
CA LYS A 93 10.44 17.16 10.15
C LYS A 93 9.77 17.88 8.98
N PHE A 94 8.58 17.47 8.57
CA PHE A 94 7.81 18.18 7.54
C PHE A 94 7.42 19.59 8.00
N ASN A 95 7.08 19.76 9.28
CA ASN A 95 6.70 21.06 9.82
C ASN A 95 7.88 22.08 9.81
N GLU A 96 9.10 21.61 10.03
CA GLU A 96 10.32 22.41 9.97
C GLU A 96 10.80 22.67 8.53
N GLY A 97 10.39 21.82 7.57
CA GLY A 97 10.82 21.86 6.18
C GLY A 97 9.97 22.76 5.28
N PRO A 98 10.22 22.70 3.96
CA PRO A 98 9.46 23.46 2.96
C PRO A 98 7.95 23.18 2.95
N SER A 99 7.55 21.98 3.29
CA SER A 99 6.14 21.57 3.40
C SER A 99 5.43 22.30 4.54
N GLY A 100 6.10 22.48 5.69
CA GLY A 100 5.58 23.24 6.83
C GLY A 100 5.38 24.72 6.52
N ALA A 101 6.32 25.34 5.82
CA ALA A 101 6.19 26.74 5.37
C ALA A 101 4.99 26.94 4.44
N LYS A 102 4.66 25.94 3.61
CA LYS A 102 3.51 25.95 2.70
C LYS A 102 2.23 25.39 3.33
N LYS A 103 2.33 24.72 4.48
CA LYS A 103 1.26 23.90 5.09
C LYS A 103 0.59 22.96 4.09
N LYS A 104 1.43 22.31 3.29
CA LYS A 104 1.01 21.38 2.25
C LYS A 104 1.82 20.09 2.35
N LEU A 105 1.14 18.94 2.26
CA LEU A 105 1.76 17.63 2.28
C LEU A 105 1.15 16.79 1.15
N ARG A 106 1.99 16.32 0.24
CA ARG A 106 1.62 15.40 -0.82
C ARG A 106 2.17 14.01 -0.52
N ILE A 107 1.27 13.04 -0.46
CA ILE A 107 1.59 11.65 -0.13
C ILE A 107 1.19 10.75 -1.30
N TRP A 108 2.05 9.82 -1.66
CA TRP A 108 1.73 8.78 -2.63
C TRP A 108 1.71 7.41 -1.96
N CYS A 109 0.58 6.74 -2.00
CA CYS A 109 0.42 5.33 -1.63
C CYS A 109 0.50 4.48 -2.90
N ALA A 110 1.67 3.96 -3.23
CA ALA A 110 1.90 3.14 -4.42
C ALA A 110 1.53 1.67 -4.13
N ALA A 111 0.94 0.99 -5.12
CA ALA A 111 0.43 -0.38 -5.01
C ALA A 111 -0.57 -0.55 -3.85
N CYS A 112 -1.59 0.32 -3.83
CA CYS A 112 -2.53 0.48 -2.71
C CYS A 112 -3.57 -0.65 -2.59
N GLY A 113 -3.64 -1.58 -3.53
CA GLY A 113 -4.65 -2.64 -3.55
C GLY A 113 -6.08 -2.08 -3.53
N ALA A 114 -6.93 -2.69 -2.72
CA ALA A 114 -8.33 -2.26 -2.55
C ALA A 114 -8.51 -1.03 -1.65
N GLY A 115 -7.42 -0.36 -1.23
CA GLY A 115 -7.47 0.94 -0.57
C GLY A 115 -7.36 0.92 0.96
N GLN A 116 -7.08 -0.23 1.60
CA GLN A 116 -6.98 -0.30 3.06
C GLN A 116 -5.88 0.62 3.61
N ASP A 117 -4.70 0.66 3.00
CA ASP A 117 -3.59 1.53 3.42
C ASP A 117 -3.91 3.03 3.27
N PRO A 118 -4.35 3.54 2.10
CA PRO A 118 -4.69 4.96 1.98
C PRO A 118 -5.87 5.39 2.87
N TYR A 119 -6.86 4.53 3.10
CA TYR A 119 -7.92 4.86 4.06
C TYR A 119 -7.43 4.85 5.50
N SER A 120 -6.56 3.90 5.87
CA SER A 120 -5.92 3.91 7.20
C SER A 120 -5.12 5.18 7.43
N LEU A 121 -4.38 5.62 6.40
CA LEU A 121 -3.62 6.86 6.45
C LEU A 121 -4.55 8.09 6.59
N SER A 122 -5.63 8.16 5.81
CA SER A 122 -6.61 9.24 5.89
C SER A 122 -7.25 9.32 7.28
N ILE A 123 -7.66 8.18 7.86
CA ILE A 123 -8.18 8.09 9.23
C ILE A 123 -7.12 8.56 10.24
N PHE A 124 -5.89 8.05 10.11
CA PHE A 124 -4.80 8.36 11.03
C PHE A 124 -4.43 9.84 11.01
N ILE A 125 -4.33 10.45 9.84
CA ILE A 125 -4.08 11.88 9.71
C ILE A 125 -5.22 12.70 10.36
N LYS A 126 -6.47 12.32 10.08
CA LYS A 126 -7.64 13.07 10.56
C LYS A 126 -7.82 13.00 12.08
N ASP A 127 -7.66 11.81 12.66
CA ASP A 127 -7.94 11.59 14.09
C ASP A 127 -6.67 11.66 14.95
N GLY A 128 -5.50 11.37 14.37
CA GLY A 128 -4.26 11.16 15.11
C GLY A 128 -3.23 12.25 14.99
N ILE A 129 -3.40 13.20 14.06
CA ILE A 129 -2.41 14.26 13.84
C ILE A 129 -3.09 15.64 13.80
N PRO A 130 -3.56 16.15 14.95
CA PRO A 130 -4.23 17.46 15.02
C PRO A 130 -3.41 18.62 14.44
N GLN A 131 -2.08 18.51 14.46
CA GLN A 131 -1.15 19.50 13.91
C GLN A 131 -1.38 19.72 12.40
N LEU A 132 -1.92 18.74 11.71
CA LEU A 132 -2.22 18.82 10.27
C LEU A 132 -3.63 19.33 9.95
N ALA A 133 -4.46 19.68 10.94
CA ALA A 133 -5.86 20.09 10.74
C ALA A 133 -6.05 21.27 9.76
N HIS A 134 -5.02 22.14 9.64
CA HIS A 134 -5.05 23.30 8.75
C HIS A 134 -4.10 23.15 7.55
N TRP A 135 -3.62 21.92 7.28
CA TRP A 135 -2.76 21.67 6.14
C TRP A 135 -3.58 21.22 4.94
N GLN A 136 -3.11 21.58 3.76
CA GLN A 136 -3.59 21.01 2.52
C GLN A 136 -2.93 19.64 2.33
N ILE A 137 -3.67 18.58 2.66
CA ILE A 137 -3.22 17.20 2.47
C ILE A 137 -3.75 16.68 1.15
N GLU A 138 -2.89 16.07 0.35
CA GLU A 138 -3.24 15.39 -0.89
C GLU A 138 -2.65 13.98 -0.87
N ILE A 139 -3.50 12.97 -0.93
CA ILE A 139 -3.09 11.56 -0.98
C ILE A 139 -3.45 11.02 -2.36
N ILE A 140 -2.43 10.63 -3.11
CA ILE A 140 -2.61 9.90 -4.37
C ILE A 140 -2.35 8.43 -4.10
N ALA A 141 -3.30 7.58 -4.42
CA ALA A 141 -3.20 6.14 -4.24
C ALA A 141 -3.26 5.46 -5.61
N THR A 142 -2.29 4.62 -5.91
CA THR A 142 -2.21 3.97 -7.21
C THR A 142 -2.07 2.46 -7.10
N ASP A 143 -2.65 1.76 -8.06
CA ASP A 143 -2.47 0.31 -8.21
C ASP A 143 -2.51 -0.08 -9.69
N LEU A 144 -1.90 -1.18 -10.03
CA LEU A 144 -1.91 -1.73 -11.37
C LEU A 144 -3.27 -2.36 -11.73
N SER A 145 -3.95 -2.96 -10.74
CA SER A 145 -5.26 -3.58 -10.91
C SER A 145 -6.38 -2.55 -11.03
N GLN A 146 -7.06 -2.55 -12.15
CA GLN A 146 -8.24 -1.70 -12.38
C GLN A 146 -9.38 -2.09 -11.43
N ASN A 147 -9.49 -3.36 -11.07
CA ASN A 147 -10.51 -3.85 -10.15
C ASN A 147 -10.23 -3.38 -8.71
N ALA A 148 -8.96 -3.42 -8.29
CA ALA A 148 -8.55 -2.88 -7.01
C ALA A 148 -8.87 -1.38 -6.91
N ILE A 149 -8.51 -0.60 -7.92
CA ILE A 149 -8.82 0.84 -7.98
C ILE A 149 -10.33 1.12 -7.96
N LYS A 150 -11.15 0.36 -8.70
CA LYS A 150 -12.60 0.51 -8.64
C LYS A 150 -13.16 0.24 -7.24
N ARG A 151 -12.66 -0.81 -6.56
CA ARG A 151 -13.04 -1.13 -5.17
C ARG A 151 -12.59 -0.03 -4.21
N ALA A 152 -11.34 0.39 -4.30
CA ALA A 152 -10.78 1.46 -3.50
C ALA A 152 -11.58 2.77 -3.65
N THR A 153 -11.90 3.17 -4.88
CA THR A 153 -12.71 4.37 -5.15
C THR A 153 -14.11 4.29 -4.53
N LYS A 154 -14.75 3.11 -4.58
CA LYS A 154 -16.04 2.91 -3.88
C LYS A 154 -15.87 3.00 -2.36
N GLY A 155 -14.74 2.53 -1.84
CA GLY A 155 -14.49 2.42 -0.40
C GLY A 155 -15.39 1.39 0.27
N GLU A 156 -15.70 0.30 -0.43
CA GLU A 156 -16.62 -0.73 0.02
C GLU A 156 -15.87 -2.00 0.43
N PHE A 157 -16.10 -2.44 1.68
CA PHE A 157 -15.41 -3.57 2.30
C PHE A 157 -16.40 -4.52 2.96
N ASN A 158 -16.16 -5.82 2.91
CA ASN A 158 -16.94 -6.80 3.61
C ASN A 158 -16.56 -6.88 5.10
N GLN A 159 -17.36 -7.63 5.89
CA GLN A 159 -17.14 -7.76 7.33
C GLN A 159 -15.74 -8.33 7.67
N LEU A 160 -15.23 -9.30 6.91
CA LEU A 160 -13.94 -9.90 7.16
C LEU A 160 -12.80 -8.91 6.92
N GLU A 161 -12.90 -8.10 5.86
CA GLU A 161 -11.89 -7.09 5.53
C GLU A 161 -11.79 -6.00 6.61
N VAL A 162 -12.92 -5.49 7.11
CA VAL A 162 -12.89 -4.47 8.18
C VAL A 162 -12.51 -5.06 9.54
N SER A 163 -12.74 -6.36 9.76
CA SER A 163 -12.33 -7.01 11.01
C SER A 163 -10.81 -7.26 11.08
N ARG A 164 -10.12 -7.16 9.94
CA ARG A 164 -8.67 -7.31 9.87
C ARG A 164 -7.99 -5.93 10.03
N GLY A 165 -7.53 -5.64 11.24
CA GLY A 165 -6.71 -4.46 11.54
C GLY A 165 -7.46 -3.14 11.74
N LEU A 166 -8.79 -3.05 11.50
CA LEU A 166 -9.56 -1.84 11.75
C LEU A 166 -10.22 -1.89 13.13
N PRO A 167 -9.83 -1.03 14.08
CA PRO A 167 -10.47 -0.96 15.41
C PRO A 167 -11.97 -0.66 15.31
N ALA A 168 -12.79 -1.35 16.11
CA ALA A 168 -14.24 -1.20 16.09
C ALA A 168 -14.70 0.26 16.27
N LYS A 169 -14.00 1.04 17.11
CA LYS A 169 -14.29 2.46 17.33
C LYS A 169 -14.10 3.30 16.06
N LEU A 170 -13.05 3.01 15.27
CA LEU A 170 -12.79 3.68 13.99
C LEU A 170 -13.77 3.21 12.91
N LEU A 171 -14.14 1.93 12.92
CA LEU A 171 -15.16 1.40 12.02
C LEU A 171 -16.49 2.14 12.19
N ILE A 172 -16.99 2.26 13.43
CA ILE A 172 -18.25 2.96 13.71
C ILE A 172 -18.18 4.45 13.36
N ARG A 173 -17.01 5.08 13.54
CA ARG A 173 -16.83 6.51 13.31
C ARG A 173 -16.71 6.87 11.83
N HIS A 174 -16.03 6.03 11.06
CA HIS A 174 -15.59 6.37 9.70
C HIS A 174 -16.24 5.56 8.60
N PHE A 175 -17.08 4.59 8.96
CA PHE A 175 -17.77 3.74 7.98
C PHE A 175 -19.27 3.71 8.30
N SER A 176 -20.05 3.54 7.26
CA SER A 176 -21.49 3.34 7.33
C SER A 176 -21.85 1.96 6.79
N ARG A 177 -22.87 1.32 7.40
CA ARG A 177 -23.34 0.01 6.95
C ARG A 177 -24.13 0.16 5.64
N SER A 178 -23.80 -0.69 4.65
CA SER A 178 -24.53 -0.78 3.38
C SER A 178 -24.80 -2.25 3.05
N GLY A 179 -25.97 -2.73 3.39
CA GLY A 179 -26.34 -4.13 3.30
C GLY A 179 -25.41 -5.02 4.14
N MET A 180 -24.70 -5.94 3.48
CA MET A 180 -23.70 -6.82 4.13
C MET A 180 -22.30 -6.19 4.22
N ASN A 181 -22.09 -5.04 3.58
CA ASN A 181 -20.81 -4.37 3.49
C ASN A 181 -20.74 -3.12 4.36
N TRP A 182 -19.54 -2.59 4.49
CA TRP A 182 -19.20 -1.32 5.11
C TRP A 182 -18.66 -0.37 4.05
N VAL A 183 -19.12 0.86 4.05
CA VAL A 183 -18.70 1.89 3.10
C VAL A 183 -18.03 3.02 3.87
N VAL A 184 -16.86 3.44 3.40
CA VAL A 184 -16.13 4.59 3.94
C VAL A 184 -16.96 5.85 3.82
N ASN A 185 -17.05 6.65 4.88
CA ASN A 185 -17.73 7.93 4.86
C ASN A 185 -17.03 8.92 3.91
N GLU A 186 -17.82 9.72 3.17
CA GLU A 186 -17.30 10.60 2.10
C GLU A 186 -16.21 11.57 2.59
N ASN A 187 -16.30 12.02 3.83
CA ASN A 187 -15.33 12.94 4.42
C ASN A 187 -13.89 12.37 4.58
N LEU A 188 -13.67 11.08 4.36
CA LEU A 188 -12.34 10.48 4.27
C LEU A 188 -11.80 10.45 2.83
N LYS A 189 -12.66 10.69 1.86
CA LYS A 189 -12.30 10.70 0.43
C LYS A 189 -11.91 12.08 -0.07
N ASP A 190 -12.18 13.14 0.66
CA ASP A 190 -12.01 14.53 0.22
C ASP A 190 -10.59 14.86 -0.27
N ASN A 191 -9.58 14.25 0.32
CA ASN A 191 -8.17 14.46 0.00
C ASN A 191 -7.49 13.24 -0.65
N LEU A 192 -8.29 12.26 -1.08
CA LEU A 192 -7.83 10.97 -1.57
C LEU A 192 -8.21 10.77 -3.05
N SER A 193 -7.23 10.47 -3.89
CA SER A 193 -7.43 10.16 -5.30
C SER A 193 -6.90 8.77 -5.62
N PHE A 194 -7.70 7.96 -6.34
CA PHE A 194 -7.32 6.62 -6.77
C PHE A 194 -7.12 6.56 -8.28
N LEU A 195 -5.94 6.12 -8.71
CA LEU A 195 -5.55 6.07 -10.12
C LEU A 195 -4.96 4.70 -10.47
N LYS A 196 -5.33 4.18 -11.65
CA LYS A 196 -4.61 3.04 -12.21
C LYS A 196 -3.24 3.50 -12.66
N HIS A 197 -2.19 2.84 -12.19
CA HIS A 197 -0.81 3.16 -12.57
C HIS A 197 0.10 1.93 -12.44
N ASN A 198 1.01 1.78 -13.41
CA ASN A 198 2.01 0.73 -13.42
C ASN A 198 3.38 1.32 -13.02
N LEU A 199 4.04 0.75 -12.04
CA LEU A 199 5.33 1.24 -11.54
C LEU A 199 6.46 1.19 -12.58
N ILE A 200 6.33 0.38 -13.63
CA ILE A 200 7.31 0.38 -14.73
C ILE A 200 7.08 1.47 -15.78
N GLU A 201 5.87 2.05 -15.83
CA GLU A 201 5.52 3.17 -16.73
C GLU A 201 6.10 4.50 -16.25
N ASP A 202 5.88 5.56 -17.01
CA ASP A 202 6.27 6.93 -16.70
C ASP A 202 5.45 7.51 -15.54
N TRP A 203 6.08 8.29 -14.65
CA TRP A 203 5.47 8.89 -13.46
C TRP A 203 5.28 10.41 -13.54
N ASP A 204 5.69 11.06 -14.62
CA ASP A 204 5.70 12.52 -14.75
C ASP A 204 4.34 13.15 -14.46
N SER A 205 3.25 12.46 -14.82
CA SER A 205 1.89 12.91 -14.55
C SER A 205 1.52 12.93 -13.07
N LEU A 206 2.22 12.20 -12.22
CA LEU A 206 1.97 12.14 -10.78
C LEU A 206 2.60 13.33 -10.02
N GLY A 207 3.63 13.95 -10.60
CA GLY A 207 4.39 15.04 -9.95
C GLY A 207 5.29 14.55 -8.83
N THR A 208 5.61 15.43 -7.87
CA THR A 208 6.53 15.15 -6.75
C THR A 208 5.80 15.05 -5.42
N PHE A 209 6.39 14.34 -4.46
CA PHE A 209 5.79 13.99 -3.18
C PHE A 209 6.71 14.30 -2.00
N ASP A 210 6.13 14.59 -0.86
CA ASP A 210 6.84 14.72 0.40
C ASP A 210 7.04 13.35 1.07
N LEU A 211 6.07 12.44 0.85
CA LEU A 211 6.10 11.07 1.36
C LEU A 211 5.64 10.10 0.27
N ILE A 212 6.40 9.03 0.04
CA ILE A 212 6.00 7.90 -0.78
C ILE A 212 5.92 6.66 0.11
N ILE A 213 4.80 5.95 0.05
CA ILE A 213 4.57 4.67 0.75
C ILE A 213 4.50 3.58 -0.31
N LEU A 214 5.52 2.73 -0.36
CA LEU A 214 5.65 1.62 -1.30
C LEU A 214 6.10 0.39 -0.53
N ARG A 215 5.17 -0.35 0.04
CA ARG A 215 5.47 -1.46 0.97
C ARG A 215 5.17 -2.82 0.38
N ASP A 216 6.13 -3.74 0.56
CA ASP A 216 6.00 -5.16 0.21
C ASP A 216 5.73 -5.42 -1.29
N VAL A 217 6.33 -4.60 -2.16
CA VAL A 217 6.13 -4.65 -3.61
C VAL A 217 7.43 -4.80 -4.38
N LEU A 218 8.53 -4.17 -3.91
CA LEU A 218 9.80 -4.15 -4.63
C LEU A 218 10.39 -5.56 -4.83
N ASN A 219 10.15 -6.47 -3.89
CA ASN A 219 10.62 -7.86 -3.93
C ASN A 219 9.99 -8.71 -5.06
N TYR A 220 8.93 -8.22 -5.71
CA TYR A 220 8.34 -8.88 -6.88
C TYR A 220 9.05 -8.52 -8.20
N PHE A 221 9.90 -7.49 -8.18
CA PHE A 221 10.63 -7.04 -9.35
C PHE A 221 12.06 -7.60 -9.39
N PRO A 222 12.60 -7.90 -10.58
CA PRO A 222 14.02 -8.19 -10.74
C PRO A 222 14.87 -6.96 -10.45
N ASP A 223 16.16 -7.17 -10.15
CA ASP A 223 17.09 -6.13 -9.69
C ASP A 223 17.15 -4.91 -10.62
N GLU A 224 17.18 -5.14 -11.94
CA GLU A 224 17.22 -4.08 -12.96
C GLU A 224 15.98 -3.17 -12.92
N VAL A 225 14.80 -3.78 -12.68
CA VAL A 225 13.54 -3.04 -12.56
C VAL A 225 13.51 -2.30 -11.24
N ARG A 226 13.96 -2.92 -10.13
CA ARG A 226 14.09 -2.24 -8.82
C ARG A 226 15.01 -1.03 -8.87
N GLU A 227 16.14 -1.13 -9.56
CA GLU A 227 17.05 0.00 -9.78
C GLU A 227 16.34 1.14 -10.54
N THR A 228 15.58 0.80 -11.58
CA THR A 228 14.81 1.78 -12.35
C THR A 228 13.74 2.45 -11.49
N ILE A 229 12.99 1.69 -10.68
CA ILE A 229 12.01 2.20 -9.73
C ILE A 229 12.69 3.10 -8.69
N SER A 230 13.85 2.70 -8.14
CA SER A 230 14.61 3.51 -7.19
C SER A 230 14.98 4.88 -7.77
N LYS A 231 15.46 4.94 -9.01
CA LYS A 231 15.77 6.20 -9.71
C LYS A 231 14.52 7.08 -9.88
N LYS A 232 13.39 6.49 -10.22
CA LYS A 232 12.11 7.21 -10.32
C LYS A 232 11.63 7.73 -8.96
N LEU A 233 11.75 6.93 -7.88
CA LEU A 233 11.43 7.37 -6.52
C LEU A 233 12.22 8.63 -6.15
N ILE A 234 13.52 8.63 -6.39
CA ILE A 234 14.38 9.79 -6.13
C ILE A 234 13.91 11.02 -6.92
N ALA A 235 13.64 10.85 -8.21
CA ALA A 235 13.21 11.95 -9.08
C ALA A 235 11.84 12.56 -8.68
N HIS A 236 10.97 11.76 -8.03
CA HIS A 236 9.63 12.18 -7.62
C HIS A 236 9.51 12.52 -6.13
N LEU A 237 10.62 12.51 -5.38
CA LEU A 237 10.66 13.04 -4.02
C LEU A 237 11.00 14.52 -4.01
N ASN A 238 10.25 15.28 -3.24
CA ASN A 238 10.62 16.63 -2.88
C ASN A 238 11.93 16.63 -2.05
N PRO A 239 12.74 17.68 -2.10
CA PRO A 239 13.90 17.83 -1.20
C PRO A 239 13.50 17.65 0.27
N GLY A 240 14.16 16.73 0.99
CA GLY A 240 13.81 16.35 2.36
C GLY A 240 12.63 15.40 2.48
N GLY A 241 12.10 14.88 1.37
CA GLY A 241 11.02 13.89 1.35
C GLY A 241 11.49 12.50 1.78
N PHE A 242 10.54 11.62 2.06
CA PHE A 242 10.77 10.29 2.61
C PHE A 242 10.09 9.20 1.79
N VAL A 243 10.67 8.00 1.79
CA VAL A 243 10.05 6.77 1.28
C VAL A 243 9.96 5.76 2.40
N LEU A 244 8.75 5.23 2.63
CA LEU A 244 8.50 4.08 3.51
C LEU A 244 8.32 2.82 2.65
N VAL A 245 9.10 1.78 2.95
CA VAL A 245 9.03 0.49 2.24
C VAL A 245 8.80 -0.67 3.21
N GLY A 246 8.66 -1.88 2.70
CA GLY A 246 8.59 -3.10 3.51
C GLY A 246 9.91 -3.41 4.22
N SER A 247 9.86 -4.20 5.29
CA SER A 247 11.01 -4.46 6.18
C SER A 247 12.23 -5.12 5.51
N ASN A 248 12.03 -5.78 4.37
CA ASN A 248 13.09 -6.46 3.61
C ASN A 248 13.31 -5.83 2.23
N GLU A 249 12.95 -4.57 2.08
CA GLU A 249 13.08 -3.83 0.83
C GLU A 249 14.15 -2.76 0.96
N ASP A 250 14.89 -2.52 -0.12
CA ASP A 250 15.98 -1.55 -0.19
C ASP A 250 15.80 -0.62 -1.39
N ILE A 251 16.24 0.62 -1.27
CA ILE A 251 16.23 1.63 -2.33
C ILE A 251 17.63 2.17 -2.52
N GLN A 252 18.21 1.88 -3.67
CA GLN A 252 19.53 2.39 -4.03
C GLN A 252 19.49 3.91 -4.27
N GLY A 253 20.46 4.62 -3.71
CA GLY A 253 20.65 6.06 -3.92
C GLY A 253 19.87 6.96 -2.97
N LEU A 254 19.15 6.41 -1.99
CA LEU A 254 18.58 7.14 -0.85
C LEU A 254 19.31 6.79 0.44
N GLU A 255 19.24 7.67 1.42
CA GLU A 255 19.84 7.48 2.74
C GLU A 255 18.86 6.75 3.66
N LEU A 256 19.26 5.57 4.16
CA LEU A 256 18.48 4.81 5.13
C LEU A 256 18.47 5.53 6.48
N LEU A 257 17.31 5.73 7.07
CA LEU A 257 17.14 6.23 8.43
C LEU A 257 17.29 5.07 9.44
N GLU A 258 18.52 4.83 9.89
CA GLU A 258 18.84 3.72 10.81
C GLU A 258 18.08 3.78 12.15
N SER A 259 17.71 4.98 12.60
CA SER A 259 16.96 5.18 13.85
C SER A 259 15.44 4.93 13.71
N ALA A 260 14.94 4.69 12.51
CA ALA A 260 13.53 4.47 12.29
C ALA A 260 13.11 3.04 12.70
N PRO A 261 11.95 2.86 13.37
CA PRO A 261 11.43 1.53 13.71
C PRO A 261 10.91 0.76 12.49
N VAL A 262 10.92 1.40 11.32
CA VAL A 262 10.47 0.88 10.02
C VAL A 262 11.48 1.22 8.94
N THR A 263 11.49 0.49 7.84
CA THR A 263 12.40 0.79 6.72
C THR A 263 11.98 2.08 6.02
N CYS A 264 12.73 3.13 6.28
CA CYS A 264 12.47 4.48 5.79
C CYS A 264 13.74 5.07 5.18
N PHE A 265 13.62 5.63 4.00
CA PHE A 265 14.71 6.31 3.29
C PHE A 265 14.39 7.80 3.15
N GLN A 266 15.44 8.62 3.18
CA GLN A 266 15.34 10.06 2.99
C GLN A 266 16.11 10.52 1.75
N HIS A 267 15.54 11.48 1.02
CA HIS A 267 16.23 12.17 -0.04
C HIS A 267 17.22 13.19 0.56
N SER A 268 18.51 12.94 0.43
CA SER A 268 19.61 13.66 1.12
C SER A 268 19.91 15.07 0.60
N SER A 269 19.08 15.64 -0.26
CA SER A 269 19.27 17.00 -0.68
C SER A 269 18.66 17.97 0.32
N VAL A 270 19.39 18.39 1.33
CA VAL A 270 19.43 19.73 1.89
C VAL A 270 19.68 19.79 3.41
N MET A 271 20.68 20.59 3.75
CA MET A 271 20.95 21.32 5.00
C MET A 271 21.12 20.51 6.29
N LYS A 272 22.35 20.14 6.53
CA LYS A 272 22.87 20.06 7.90
C LYS A 272 22.68 21.44 8.59
N GLN A 273 21.63 21.52 9.40
CA GLN A 273 21.61 22.48 10.50
C GLN A 273 21.52 21.72 11.82
N PRO A 274 22.30 22.10 12.84
CA PRO A 274 22.34 21.41 14.10
C PRO A 274 21.04 21.62 14.88
N SER A 275 20.42 20.51 15.30
CA SER A 275 19.25 20.51 16.16
C SER A 275 19.60 21.03 17.56
N SER A 276 19.10 22.20 17.92
CA SER A 276 18.96 22.61 19.32
C SER A 276 17.60 22.13 19.81
N ARG A 277 17.58 21.08 20.63
CA ARG A 277 16.39 20.66 21.35
C ARG A 277 16.06 21.68 22.43
N SER A 278 14.90 22.31 22.32
CA SER A 278 14.22 22.96 23.44
C SER A 278 13.21 21.98 24.03
N PRO A 279 13.03 21.92 25.35
CA PRO A 279 12.06 21.01 25.96
C PRO A 279 10.64 21.51 25.66
N GLU A 280 9.87 20.70 24.94
CA GLU A 280 8.47 20.99 24.66
C GLU A 280 7.55 20.61 25.83
N ALA A 281 6.52 21.47 25.99
CA ALA A 281 5.43 21.27 26.90
C ALA A 281 4.58 20.07 26.47
N GLU A 282 4.19 19.22 27.40
CA GLU A 282 3.28 18.09 27.20
C GLU A 282 1.99 18.57 26.51
N ALA A 283 1.75 18.04 25.31
CA ALA A 283 0.49 18.21 24.60
C ALA A 283 -0.64 17.42 25.30
N PRO A 284 -1.90 17.91 25.27
CA PRO A 284 -3.02 17.17 25.86
C PRO A 284 -3.19 15.81 25.16
N PRO A 285 -3.62 14.76 25.88
CA PRO A 285 -3.73 13.41 25.35
C PRO A 285 -4.62 13.36 24.10
N SER A 286 -4.10 12.77 23.05
CA SER A 286 -4.80 12.55 21.79
C SER A 286 -5.94 11.54 21.97
N PRO A 287 -7.08 11.68 21.26
CA PRO A 287 -8.11 10.63 21.20
C PRO A 287 -7.57 9.25 20.78
N LEU A 288 -6.35 9.21 20.21
CA LEU A 288 -5.66 7.98 19.80
C LEU A 288 -4.83 7.34 20.93
N ASP A 289 -4.55 8.04 22.04
CA ASP A 289 -3.82 7.44 23.17
C ASP A 289 -4.60 6.25 23.77
N ASN A 290 -5.94 6.30 23.66
CA ASN A 290 -6.82 5.16 23.96
C ASN A 290 -6.87 4.10 22.85
N ILE A 291 -6.44 4.42 21.62
CA ILE A 291 -6.39 3.49 20.48
C ILE A 291 -5.11 2.68 20.53
N ASP A 292 -3.99 3.28 20.95
CA ASP A 292 -2.71 2.58 21.12
C ASP A 292 -2.86 1.40 22.10
N ALA A 293 -3.52 1.59 23.23
CA ALA A 293 -3.83 0.52 24.20
C ALA A 293 -4.77 -0.56 23.64
N HIS A 294 -5.71 -0.17 22.75
CA HIS A 294 -6.60 -1.13 22.10
C HIS A 294 -5.93 -1.89 20.94
N LEU A 295 -5.01 -1.24 20.23
CA LEU A 295 -4.26 -1.87 19.14
C LEU A 295 -3.17 -2.80 19.67
N GLU A 296 -2.55 -2.49 20.80
CA GLU A 296 -1.68 -3.43 21.53
C GLU A 296 -2.45 -4.68 21.95
N THR A 297 -3.67 -4.53 22.45
CA THR A 297 -4.55 -5.66 22.81
C THR A 297 -4.95 -6.48 21.56
N ILE A 298 -5.13 -5.85 20.41
CA ILE A 298 -5.43 -6.54 19.14
C ILE A 298 -4.18 -7.23 18.59
N GLN A 299 -2.99 -6.64 18.70
CA GLN A 299 -1.73 -7.27 18.33
C GLN A 299 -1.42 -8.50 19.21
N GLU A 300 -1.69 -8.42 20.50
CA GLU A 300 -1.58 -9.56 21.42
C GLU A 300 -2.58 -10.66 21.06
N ALA A 301 -3.83 -10.31 20.72
CA ALA A 301 -4.85 -11.28 20.31
C ALA A 301 -4.55 -11.92 18.95
N LEU A 302 -3.99 -11.17 17.98
CA LEU A 302 -3.57 -11.69 16.68
C LEU A 302 -2.31 -12.56 16.82
N GLY A 303 -1.35 -12.21 17.68
CA GLY A 303 -0.17 -13.01 17.97
C GLY A 303 -0.50 -14.34 18.67
N GLN A 304 -1.59 -14.41 19.42
CA GLN A 304 -2.09 -15.64 20.03
C GLN A 304 -2.78 -16.56 19.01
N LEU A 305 -3.41 -16.00 17.96
CA LEU A 305 -4.05 -16.79 16.88
C LEU A 305 -3.02 -17.41 15.93
N ASP A 306 -1.86 -16.75 15.73
CA ASP A 306 -0.75 -17.32 14.92
C ASP A 306 0.06 -18.37 15.70
N GLY A 307 -0.11 -18.47 17.01
CA GLY A 307 0.53 -19.47 17.89
C GLY A 307 -0.23 -20.77 18.06
N GLU A 308 -1.51 -20.82 17.72
CA GLU A 308 -2.30 -22.06 17.68
C GLU A 308 -2.16 -22.69 16.29
N SER A 309 -1.01 -23.34 16.07
CA SER A 309 -0.81 -24.28 14.96
C SER A 309 -1.90 -25.35 15.00
N PHE A 310 -2.57 -25.52 13.86
CA PHE A 310 -3.34 -26.70 13.55
C PHE A 310 -2.50 -27.96 13.78
N ASN A 311 -2.63 -28.56 14.95
CA ASN A 311 -2.40 -29.96 15.21
C ASN A 311 -3.80 -30.55 15.42
N ASP A 312 -4.35 -31.10 14.32
CA ASP A 312 -5.08 -32.36 14.25
C ASP A 312 -5.43 -32.64 12.76
#